data_7127467d0ddada254dcaad4e2229c650
#
_entry.id   7127467d0ddada254dcaad4e2229c650
#
_cell.length_a   1.000
_cell.length_b   1.000
_cell.length_c   1.000
_cell.angle_alpha   90.00
_cell.angle_beta   90.00
_cell.angle_gamma   90.00
#
_symmetry.space_group_name_H-M   'P 1'
#
loop_
_entity.id
_entity.type
_entity.pdbx_description
1 polymer ?
#
loop_
_entity_poly.entity_id
_entity_poly.type
_entity_poly.pdbx_seq_one_letter_code
_entity_poly.pdbx_strand_id
1 'polypeptide(L)'
;MTKRIAMCCALLIFLVFCLVTFAHQTAQPQGAQETAPSVTDTQQQNIQEYVELLRRDVRQQKAEIMGAVMLLDVDQSAKFWPIYSAYDHELTNLNNARLVNIQEYARNYDQMTDAKADELIQHAFEYRKQRSELLAKYYGRVKDSLGAIEAARFLQIEDQLLAIIDLQVESALPIVAQGS
;
A
#
# COMPACT_ATOMS: atom_id res chain seq x y z
N MET A 1 49.99 -25.03 -20.75
CA MET A 1 51.11 -24.55 -19.88
C MET A 1 50.88 -23.11 -19.37
N THR A 2 49.72 -22.51 -19.49
CA THR A 2 49.49 -21.09 -19.15
C THR A 2 48.68 -20.83 -17.86
N LYS A 3 48.20 -21.85 -17.16
CA LYS A 3 47.43 -21.71 -15.90
C LYS A 3 48.27 -21.80 -14.60
N ARG A 4 49.58 -22.12 -14.68
CA ARG A 4 50.43 -22.26 -13.50
C ARG A 4 51.30 -21.02 -13.20
N ILE A 5 51.36 -20.04 -14.10
CA ILE A 5 52.15 -18.81 -13.92
C ILE A 5 51.34 -17.72 -13.23
N ALA A 6 49.98 -17.71 -13.37
CA ALA A 6 49.12 -16.71 -12.73
C ALA A 6 48.94 -16.89 -11.21
N MET A 7 49.30 -18.07 -10.67
CA MET A 7 49.10 -18.38 -9.25
C MET A 7 50.29 -18.04 -8.37
N CYS A 8 51.49 -17.81 -8.96
CA CYS A 8 52.67 -17.41 -8.22
C CYS A 8 52.84 -15.89 -8.01
N CYS A 9 52.22 -15.05 -8.86
CA CYS A 9 52.29 -13.59 -8.69
C CYS A 9 51.36 -13.05 -7.62
N ALA A 10 50.28 -13.79 -7.27
CA ALA A 10 49.31 -13.34 -6.26
C ALA A 10 49.82 -13.54 -4.81
N LEU A 11 50.80 -14.43 -4.59
CA LEU A 11 51.32 -14.75 -3.26
C LEU A 11 52.47 -13.83 -2.82
N LEU A 12 53.12 -13.12 -3.72
CA LEU A 12 54.23 -12.20 -3.41
C LEU A 12 53.78 -10.78 -3.06
N ILE A 13 52.58 -10.38 -3.41
CA ILE A 13 52.02 -9.04 -3.09
C ILE A 13 51.47 -8.99 -1.66
N PHE A 14 51.13 -10.14 -1.05
CA PHE A 14 50.52 -10.18 0.29
C PHE A 14 51.52 -10.09 1.44
N LEU A 15 52.83 -10.22 1.17
CA LEU A 15 53.87 -10.29 2.18
C LEU A 15 54.65 -8.98 2.44
N VAL A 16 54.37 -7.93 1.64
CA VAL A 16 55.03 -6.61 1.81
C VAL A 16 54.12 -5.59 2.51
N PHE A 17 52.83 -5.91 2.72
CA PHE A 17 51.86 -4.96 3.31
C PHE A 17 51.65 -5.11 4.84
N CYS A 18 52.43 -5.96 5.51
CA CYS A 18 52.21 -6.30 6.92
C CYS A 18 53.17 -5.64 7.92
N LEU A 19 53.96 -4.63 7.53
CA LEU A 19 55.02 -4.08 8.42
C LEU A 19 55.04 -2.56 8.62
N VAL A 20 53.97 -1.83 8.27
CA VAL A 20 53.90 -0.40 8.63
C VAL A 20 52.49 -0.05 9.07
N THR A 21 52.06 -0.39 10.28
CA THR A 21 51.07 0.37 11.03
C THR A 21 51.09 -0.01 12.51
N PHE A 22 52.13 0.43 13.22
CA PHE A 22 52.02 0.61 14.67
C PHE A 22 52.10 2.12 14.95
N ALA A 23 51.17 2.61 15.72
CA ALA A 23 51.04 3.98 16.28
C ALA A 23 50.30 5.00 15.43
N HIS A 24 48.98 5.06 15.67
CA HIS A 24 48.26 6.31 15.98
C HIS A 24 46.91 5.95 16.61
N GLN A 25 46.89 5.82 17.94
CA GLN A 25 45.68 5.84 18.74
C GLN A 25 45.26 7.33 18.86
N THR A 26 44.43 7.79 17.95
CA THR A 26 43.66 9.01 18.15
C THR A 26 42.26 8.60 18.60
N ALA A 27 41.82 9.15 19.75
CA ALA A 27 40.48 9.00 20.31
C ALA A 27 39.44 9.29 19.26
N GLN A 28 38.61 8.27 18.90
CA GLN A 28 37.40 8.46 18.11
C GLN A 28 36.32 9.05 19.02
N PRO A 29 35.67 10.15 18.62
CA PRO A 29 34.45 10.56 19.28
C PRO A 29 33.40 9.47 19.05
N GLN A 30 32.72 9.06 20.12
CA GLN A 30 31.55 8.19 20.07
C GLN A 30 30.47 8.88 19.24
N GLY A 31 30.48 8.59 17.94
CA GLY A 31 29.39 8.90 17.04
C GLY A 31 28.17 8.06 17.44
N ALA A 32 27.04 8.73 17.58
CA ALA A 32 25.75 8.10 17.81
C ALA A 32 25.61 6.87 16.88
N GLN A 33 25.40 5.70 17.45
CA GLN A 33 24.99 4.52 16.73
C GLN A 33 23.59 4.82 16.16
N GLU A 34 23.55 5.21 14.90
CA GLU A 34 22.35 5.19 14.10
C GLU A 34 21.94 3.72 13.99
N THR A 35 21.00 3.31 14.82
CA THR A 35 20.45 1.96 14.82
C THR A 35 19.81 1.75 13.45
N ALA A 36 20.42 0.89 12.64
CA ALA A 36 19.81 0.46 11.38
C ALA A 36 18.37 -0.01 11.66
N PRO A 37 17.39 0.39 10.84
CA PRO A 37 16.00 0.00 11.06
C PRO A 37 15.91 -1.53 11.11
N SER A 38 15.09 -2.03 12.03
CA SER A 38 14.86 -3.46 12.13
C SER A 38 14.21 -4.00 10.84
N VAL A 39 14.39 -5.28 10.53
CA VAL A 39 13.74 -5.91 9.35
C VAL A 39 12.23 -5.67 9.36
N THR A 40 11.62 -5.65 10.54
CA THR A 40 10.21 -5.36 10.75
C THR A 40 9.84 -3.92 10.37
N ASP A 41 10.69 -2.94 10.72
CA ASP A 41 10.46 -1.53 10.37
C ASP A 41 10.58 -1.31 8.87
N THR A 42 11.54 -1.94 8.21
CA THR A 42 11.72 -1.88 6.76
C THR A 42 10.53 -2.51 6.02
N GLN A 43 9.99 -3.62 6.52
CA GLN A 43 8.83 -4.29 5.93
C GLN A 43 7.57 -3.46 6.10
N GLN A 44 7.38 -2.81 7.24
CA GLN A 44 6.27 -1.88 7.48
C GLN A 44 6.37 -0.63 6.58
N GLN A 45 7.55 -0.06 6.41
CA GLN A 45 7.78 1.07 5.49
C GLN A 45 7.47 0.68 4.04
N ASN A 46 7.90 -0.48 3.59
CA ASN A 46 7.61 -0.98 2.24
C ASN A 46 6.11 -1.18 2.01
N ILE A 47 5.36 -1.67 2.99
CA ILE A 47 3.90 -1.80 2.92
C ILE A 47 3.25 -0.42 2.83
N GLN A 48 3.71 0.57 3.61
CA GLN A 48 3.18 1.93 3.57
C GLN A 48 3.44 2.61 2.23
N GLU A 49 4.65 2.51 1.69
CA GLU A 49 5.00 3.06 0.37
C GLU A 49 4.19 2.40 -0.75
N TYR A 50 4.01 1.09 -0.70
CA TYR A 50 3.21 0.35 -1.67
C TYR A 50 1.73 0.77 -1.62
N VAL A 51 1.17 0.94 -0.42
CA VAL A 51 -0.21 1.40 -0.25
C VAL A 51 -0.39 2.84 -0.74
N GLU A 52 0.58 3.74 -0.51
CA GLU A 52 0.51 5.12 -1.00
C GLU A 52 0.66 5.22 -2.53
N LEU A 53 1.47 4.37 -3.14
CA LEU A 53 1.56 4.24 -4.60
C LEU A 53 0.22 3.78 -5.18
N LEU A 54 -0.35 2.70 -4.64
CA LEU A 54 -1.66 2.21 -5.05
C LEU A 54 -2.75 3.29 -4.91
N ARG A 55 -2.71 4.09 -3.83
CA ARG A 55 -3.67 5.17 -3.62
C ARG A 55 -3.61 6.25 -4.68
N ARG A 56 -2.41 6.63 -5.11
CA ARG A 56 -2.21 7.72 -6.06
C ARG A 56 -2.60 7.32 -7.47
N ASP A 57 -2.07 6.21 -7.93
CA ASP A 57 -2.30 5.69 -9.27
C ASP A 57 -3.74 5.23 -9.46
N VAL A 58 -4.30 4.56 -8.45
CA VAL A 58 -5.69 4.07 -8.50
C VAL A 58 -6.69 5.20 -8.56
N ARG A 59 -6.51 6.30 -7.81
CA ARG A 59 -7.45 7.43 -7.86
C ARG A 59 -7.48 8.10 -9.22
N GLN A 60 -6.30 8.36 -9.79
CA GLN A 60 -6.21 8.97 -11.11
C GLN A 60 -6.79 8.03 -12.18
N GLN A 61 -6.41 6.76 -12.17
CA GLN A 61 -6.92 5.75 -13.10
C GLN A 61 -8.43 5.54 -12.96
N LYS A 62 -8.96 5.53 -11.74
CA LYS A 62 -10.41 5.44 -11.49
C LYS A 62 -11.17 6.58 -12.15
N ALA A 63 -10.73 7.83 -11.98
CA ALA A 63 -11.38 9.00 -12.56
C ALA A 63 -11.31 8.96 -14.09
N GLU A 64 -10.16 8.56 -14.66
CA GLU A 64 -9.98 8.41 -16.12
C GLU A 64 -10.92 7.32 -16.69
N ILE A 65 -10.97 6.15 -16.05
CA ILE A 65 -11.86 5.05 -16.47
C ILE A 65 -13.32 5.47 -16.32
N MET A 66 -13.68 6.09 -15.20
CA MET A 66 -15.04 6.59 -14.97
C MET A 66 -15.45 7.57 -16.07
N GLY A 67 -14.60 8.53 -16.42
CA GLY A 67 -14.85 9.49 -17.50
C GLY A 67 -14.99 8.82 -18.87
N ALA A 68 -14.15 7.83 -19.16
CA ALA A 68 -14.18 7.12 -20.44
C ALA A 68 -15.41 6.22 -20.62
N VAL A 69 -15.92 5.60 -19.54
CA VAL A 69 -16.99 4.60 -19.60
C VAL A 69 -18.37 5.22 -19.39
N MET A 70 -18.48 6.30 -18.59
CA MET A 70 -19.77 6.97 -18.35
C MET A 70 -20.34 7.61 -19.61
N LEU A 71 -19.51 8.06 -20.56
CA LEU A 71 -19.92 8.67 -21.84
C LEU A 71 -20.94 9.82 -21.67
N LEU A 72 -20.71 10.67 -20.67
CA LEU A 72 -21.57 11.80 -20.36
C LEU A 72 -21.39 12.94 -21.35
N ASP A 73 -22.46 13.61 -21.70
CA ASP A 73 -22.40 14.89 -22.41
C ASP A 73 -21.87 16.02 -21.50
N VAL A 74 -21.73 17.23 -22.06
CA VAL A 74 -21.17 18.38 -21.32
C VAL A 74 -22.02 18.74 -20.09
N ASP A 75 -23.34 18.77 -20.24
CA ASP A 75 -24.27 19.16 -19.17
C ASP A 75 -24.35 18.09 -18.08
N GLN A 76 -24.35 16.82 -18.49
CA GLN A 76 -24.30 15.68 -17.58
C GLN A 76 -22.96 15.66 -16.81
N SER A 77 -21.83 15.88 -17.49
CA SER A 77 -20.50 15.95 -16.89
C SER A 77 -20.40 17.05 -15.85
N ALA A 78 -20.94 18.24 -16.13
CA ALA A 78 -20.95 19.35 -15.20
C ALA A 78 -21.71 19.03 -13.89
N LYS A 79 -22.72 18.17 -13.95
CA LYS A 79 -23.47 17.70 -12.77
C LYS A 79 -22.82 16.51 -12.08
N PHE A 80 -22.22 15.59 -12.82
CA PHE A 80 -21.65 14.34 -12.31
C PHE A 80 -20.36 14.55 -11.49
N TRP A 81 -19.40 15.28 -12.06
CA TRP A 81 -18.08 15.39 -11.46
C TRP A 81 -18.03 15.98 -10.04
N PRO A 82 -18.84 16.99 -9.69
CA PRO A 82 -18.92 17.45 -8.30
C PRO A 82 -19.42 16.37 -7.34
N ILE A 83 -20.39 15.54 -7.78
CA ILE A 83 -20.93 14.43 -6.98
C ILE A 83 -19.86 13.34 -6.82
N TYR A 84 -19.17 12.96 -7.90
CA TYR A 84 -18.12 11.98 -7.90
C TYR A 84 -16.91 12.42 -7.04
N SER A 85 -16.50 13.67 -7.12
CA SER A 85 -15.42 14.23 -6.30
C SER A 85 -15.76 14.16 -4.81
N ALA A 86 -17.00 14.46 -4.43
CA ALA A 86 -17.44 14.35 -3.04
C ALA A 86 -17.47 12.88 -2.56
N TYR A 87 -17.91 11.96 -3.43
CA TYR A 87 -17.84 10.52 -3.19
C TYR A 87 -16.41 10.05 -2.97
N ASP A 88 -15.49 10.39 -3.87
CA ASP A 88 -14.08 9.97 -3.81
C ASP A 88 -13.38 10.51 -2.56
N HIS A 89 -13.71 11.72 -2.13
CA HIS A 89 -13.22 12.28 -0.87
C HIS A 89 -13.70 11.47 0.35
N GLU A 90 -14.99 11.15 0.44
CA GLU A 90 -15.54 10.35 1.54
C GLU A 90 -14.99 8.92 1.51
N LEU A 91 -14.86 8.30 0.33
CA LEU A 91 -14.25 6.99 0.16
C LEU A 91 -12.77 6.98 0.60
N THR A 92 -12.05 8.05 0.31
CA THR A 92 -10.65 8.20 0.75
C THR A 92 -10.54 8.18 2.28
N ASN A 93 -11.44 8.90 2.99
CA ASN A 93 -11.45 8.91 4.44
C ASN A 93 -11.77 7.51 5.01
N LEU A 94 -12.71 6.81 4.38
CA LEU A 94 -13.05 5.44 4.76
C LEU A 94 -11.88 4.46 4.51
N ASN A 95 -11.18 4.59 3.38
CA ASN A 95 -10.00 3.79 3.07
C ASN A 95 -8.83 4.03 4.04
N ASN A 96 -8.75 5.21 4.67
CA ASN A 96 -7.76 5.46 5.73
C ASN A 96 -7.98 4.55 6.94
N ALA A 97 -9.23 4.32 7.33
CA ALA A 97 -9.55 3.37 8.41
C ALA A 97 -9.17 1.93 8.03
N ARG A 98 -9.44 1.53 6.77
CA ARG A 98 -8.99 0.22 6.26
C ARG A 98 -7.47 0.07 6.32
N LEU A 99 -6.72 1.11 5.95
CA LEU A 99 -5.26 1.08 6.00
C LEU A 99 -4.76 0.90 7.43
N VAL A 100 -5.32 1.62 8.39
CA VAL A 100 -4.96 1.46 9.82
C VAL A 100 -5.18 0.01 10.25
N ASN A 101 -6.31 -0.59 9.86
CA ASN A 101 -6.60 -1.99 10.18
C ASN A 101 -5.58 -2.97 9.56
N ILE A 102 -5.16 -2.73 8.31
CA ILE A 102 -4.11 -3.53 7.63
C ILE A 102 -2.75 -3.37 8.33
N GLN A 103 -2.40 -2.16 8.75
CA GLN A 103 -1.17 -1.90 9.50
C GLN A 103 -1.18 -2.59 10.87
N GLU A 104 -2.32 -2.58 11.57
CA GLU A 104 -2.49 -3.32 12.82
C GLU A 104 -2.36 -4.84 12.60
N TYR A 105 -2.94 -5.37 11.53
CA TYR A 105 -2.75 -6.76 11.14
C TYR A 105 -1.27 -7.10 10.95
N ALA A 106 -0.54 -6.29 10.17
CA ALA A 106 0.88 -6.52 9.91
C ALA A 106 1.74 -6.49 11.18
N ARG A 107 1.46 -5.54 12.09
CA ARG A 107 2.20 -5.43 13.36
C ARG A 107 1.96 -6.61 14.31
N ASN A 108 0.81 -7.21 14.27
CA ASN A 108 0.43 -8.30 15.18
C ASN A 108 0.56 -9.69 14.53
N TYR A 109 1.04 -9.78 13.28
CA TYR A 109 1.01 -11.01 12.50
C TYR A 109 1.70 -12.20 13.21
N ASP A 110 2.92 -11.99 13.72
CA ASP A 110 3.73 -13.04 14.37
C ASP A 110 3.26 -13.39 15.80
N GLN A 111 2.42 -12.54 16.39
CA GLN A 111 1.93 -12.69 17.78
C GLN A 111 0.41 -12.53 17.83
N MET A 112 -0.29 -13.00 16.80
CA MET A 112 -1.73 -12.88 16.67
C MET A 112 -2.42 -13.66 17.80
N THR A 113 -3.31 -12.98 18.51
CA THR A 113 -4.19 -13.59 19.50
C THR A 113 -5.62 -13.68 18.97
N ASP A 114 -6.44 -14.60 19.51
CA ASP A 114 -7.85 -14.72 19.13
C ASP A 114 -8.60 -13.39 19.28
N ALA A 115 -8.38 -12.67 20.37
CA ALA A 115 -9.01 -11.38 20.63
C ALA A 115 -8.60 -10.31 19.59
N LYS A 116 -7.30 -10.27 19.20
CA LYS A 116 -6.83 -9.32 18.18
C LYS A 116 -7.32 -9.71 16.79
N ALA A 117 -7.36 -10.99 16.48
CA ALA A 117 -7.91 -11.48 15.22
C ALA A 117 -9.40 -11.09 15.07
N ASP A 118 -10.21 -11.31 16.13
CA ASP A 118 -11.63 -10.92 16.11
C ASP A 118 -11.80 -9.41 15.96
N GLU A 119 -11.05 -8.59 16.71
CA GLU A 119 -11.07 -7.12 16.60
C GLU A 119 -10.81 -6.66 15.14
N LEU A 120 -9.76 -7.19 14.52
CA LEU A 120 -9.38 -6.83 13.13
C LEU A 120 -10.46 -7.22 12.12
N ILE A 121 -11.12 -8.38 12.31
CA ILE A 121 -12.22 -8.83 11.46
C ILE A 121 -13.47 -7.97 11.68
N GLN A 122 -13.78 -7.55 12.89
CA GLN A 122 -14.91 -6.64 13.15
C GLN A 122 -14.68 -5.28 12.45
N HIS A 123 -13.47 -4.73 12.49
CA HIS A 123 -13.12 -3.53 11.73
C HIS A 123 -13.26 -3.73 10.21
N ALA A 124 -12.90 -4.90 9.69
CA ALA A 124 -13.08 -5.22 8.28
C ALA A 124 -14.56 -5.30 7.87
N PHE A 125 -15.43 -5.87 8.74
CA PHE A 125 -16.87 -5.90 8.50
C PHE A 125 -17.47 -4.49 8.53
N GLU A 126 -17.09 -3.67 9.50
CA GLU A 126 -17.59 -2.29 9.59
C GLU A 126 -17.16 -1.46 8.37
N TYR A 127 -15.93 -1.58 7.91
CA TYR A 127 -15.47 -0.96 6.66
C TYR A 127 -16.33 -1.37 5.46
N ARG A 128 -16.61 -2.66 5.28
CA ARG A 128 -17.43 -3.16 4.16
C ARG A 128 -18.85 -2.60 4.20
N LYS A 129 -19.45 -2.55 5.40
CA LYS A 129 -20.77 -1.98 5.63
C LYS A 129 -20.79 -0.49 5.27
N GLN A 130 -19.88 0.31 5.82
CA GLN A 130 -19.78 1.75 5.56
C GLN A 130 -19.55 2.05 4.08
N ARG A 131 -18.74 1.24 3.39
CA ARG A 131 -18.50 1.36 1.95
C ARG A 131 -19.76 1.11 1.14
N SER A 132 -20.55 0.10 1.50
CA SER A 132 -21.83 -0.19 0.85
C SER A 132 -22.84 0.93 1.06
N GLU A 133 -22.92 1.47 2.28
CA GLU A 133 -23.78 2.62 2.60
C GLU A 133 -23.37 3.89 1.82
N LEU A 134 -22.06 4.12 1.70
CA LEU A 134 -21.51 5.23 0.92
C LEU A 134 -21.89 5.12 -0.56
N LEU A 135 -21.73 3.94 -1.16
CA LEU A 135 -22.14 3.68 -2.54
C LEU A 135 -23.63 3.91 -2.75
N ALA A 136 -24.48 3.41 -1.84
CA ALA A 136 -25.92 3.61 -1.90
C ALA A 136 -26.31 5.10 -1.80
N LYS A 137 -25.65 5.85 -0.91
CA LYS A 137 -25.82 7.30 -0.77
C LYS A 137 -25.52 8.03 -2.08
N TYR A 138 -24.39 7.71 -2.72
CA TYR A 138 -23.97 8.40 -3.94
C TYR A 138 -24.70 7.91 -5.18
N TYR A 139 -25.12 6.65 -5.24
CA TYR A 139 -26.08 6.18 -6.23
C TYR A 139 -27.35 7.05 -6.21
N GLY A 140 -27.90 7.32 -5.02
CA GLY A 140 -29.05 8.19 -4.86
C GLY A 140 -28.81 9.60 -5.43
N ARG A 141 -27.68 10.22 -5.09
CA ARG A 141 -27.34 11.57 -5.58
C ARG A 141 -27.18 11.63 -7.10
N VAL A 142 -26.50 10.64 -7.70
CA VAL A 142 -26.37 10.56 -9.17
C VAL A 142 -27.73 10.34 -9.82
N LYS A 143 -28.57 9.45 -9.25
CA LYS A 143 -29.95 9.20 -9.73
C LYS A 143 -30.82 10.45 -9.73
N ASP A 144 -30.75 11.22 -8.65
CA ASP A 144 -31.56 12.47 -8.53
C ASP A 144 -31.08 13.54 -9.51
N SER A 145 -29.80 13.55 -9.87
CA SER A 145 -29.20 14.56 -10.77
C SER A 145 -29.25 14.18 -12.26
N LEU A 146 -29.03 12.88 -12.59
CA LEU A 146 -28.82 12.39 -13.95
C LEU A 146 -29.80 11.29 -14.38
N GLY A 147 -30.60 10.75 -13.47
CA GLY A 147 -31.50 9.64 -13.72
C GLY A 147 -30.92 8.27 -13.38
N ALA A 148 -31.80 7.26 -13.34
CA ALA A 148 -31.48 5.93 -12.85
C ALA A 148 -30.51 5.15 -13.75
N ILE A 149 -30.51 5.41 -15.06
CA ILE A 149 -29.59 4.71 -16.01
C ILE A 149 -28.16 5.13 -15.73
N GLU A 150 -27.90 6.44 -15.62
CA GLU A 150 -26.55 6.95 -15.36
C GLU A 150 -26.07 6.57 -13.95
N ALA A 151 -26.98 6.57 -12.96
CA ALA A 151 -26.67 6.10 -11.62
C ALA A 151 -26.32 4.60 -11.59
N ALA A 152 -27.04 3.77 -12.33
CA ALA A 152 -26.72 2.35 -12.44
C ALA A 152 -25.38 2.11 -13.13
N ARG A 153 -25.06 2.88 -14.19
CA ARG A 153 -23.77 2.81 -14.87
C ARG A 153 -22.63 3.22 -13.93
N PHE A 154 -22.76 4.33 -13.22
CA PHE A 154 -21.82 4.74 -12.18
C PHE A 154 -21.56 3.63 -11.17
N LEU A 155 -22.64 3.04 -10.60
CA LEU A 155 -22.52 1.99 -9.59
C LEU A 155 -21.80 0.76 -10.14
N GLN A 156 -22.15 0.30 -11.35
CA GLN A 156 -21.52 -0.88 -11.97
C GLN A 156 -20.04 -0.68 -12.23
N ILE A 157 -19.64 0.51 -12.72
CA ILE A 157 -18.22 0.83 -12.97
C ILE A 157 -17.46 0.86 -11.64
N GLU A 158 -18.02 1.54 -10.63
CA GLU A 158 -17.38 1.68 -9.33
C GLU A 158 -17.21 0.34 -8.63
N ASP A 159 -18.22 -0.53 -8.63
CA ASP A 159 -18.15 -1.87 -8.07
C ASP A 159 -17.06 -2.72 -8.73
N GLN A 160 -16.91 -2.65 -10.07
CA GLN A 160 -15.84 -3.35 -10.78
C GLN A 160 -14.45 -2.83 -10.41
N LEU A 161 -14.29 -1.51 -10.34
CA LEU A 161 -13.02 -0.88 -9.96
C LEU A 161 -12.64 -1.23 -8.52
N LEU A 162 -13.59 -1.16 -7.59
CA LEU A 162 -13.38 -1.54 -6.20
C LEU A 162 -13.03 -3.03 -6.04
N ALA A 163 -13.67 -3.91 -6.83
CA ALA A 163 -13.35 -5.34 -6.80
C ALA A 163 -11.91 -5.63 -7.26
N ILE A 164 -11.42 -4.92 -8.29
CA ILE A 164 -10.02 -5.05 -8.76
C ILE A 164 -9.06 -4.58 -7.67
N ILE A 165 -9.34 -3.43 -7.04
CA ILE A 165 -8.51 -2.88 -5.95
C ILE A 165 -8.51 -3.83 -4.75
N ASP A 166 -9.66 -4.36 -4.36
CA ASP A 166 -9.79 -5.30 -3.25
C ASP A 166 -8.96 -6.57 -3.52
N LEU A 167 -9.04 -7.11 -4.72
CA LEU A 167 -8.25 -8.28 -5.12
C LEU A 167 -6.73 -8.01 -5.00
N GLN A 168 -6.28 -6.85 -5.47
CA GLN A 168 -4.86 -6.47 -5.37
C GLN A 168 -4.41 -6.34 -3.92
N VAL A 169 -5.18 -5.67 -3.07
CA VAL A 169 -4.86 -5.51 -1.65
C VAL A 169 -4.91 -6.85 -0.91
N GLU A 170 -5.95 -7.63 -1.10
CA GLU A 170 -6.14 -8.90 -0.40
C GLU A 170 -5.10 -9.96 -0.82
N SER A 171 -4.71 -9.99 -2.10
CA SER A 171 -3.64 -10.89 -2.57
C SER A 171 -2.25 -10.58 -2.02
N ALA A 172 -2.02 -9.34 -1.59
CA ALA A 172 -0.76 -8.92 -0.98
C ALA A 172 -0.68 -9.22 0.53
N LEU A 173 -1.83 -9.55 1.17
CA LEU A 173 -1.87 -9.84 2.61
C LEU A 173 -1.69 -11.35 2.85
N PRO A 174 -0.78 -11.76 3.74
CA PRO A 174 -0.66 -13.16 4.13
C PRO A 174 -1.91 -13.60 4.89
N ILE A 175 -2.23 -14.90 4.82
CA ILE A 175 -3.29 -15.50 5.64
C ILE A 175 -2.82 -15.55 7.10
N VAL A 176 -3.73 -15.37 8.05
CA VAL A 176 -3.44 -15.46 9.50
C VAL A 176 -2.69 -16.78 9.78
N ALA A 177 -1.53 -16.68 10.43
CA ALA A 177 -0.74 -17.83 10.80
C ALA A 177 -1.54 -18.75 11.74
N GLN A 178 -1.40 -20.07 11.59
CA GLN A 178 -1.93 -21.00 12.57
C GLN A 178 -1.21 -20.76 13.90
N GLY A 179 -1.97 -20.49 14.96
CA GLY A 179 -1.40 -20.35 16.30
C GLY A 179 -0.61 -21.60 16.68
N SER A 180 0.60 -21.41 17.16
CA SER A 180 1.48 -22.47 17.68
C SER A 180 0.99 -22.96 19.05
#